data_58816b85bcaa589d6cb9a014f6d3839b
#
_entry.id   58816b85bcaa589d6cb9a014f6d3839b
#
_cell.length_a   1.000
_cell.length_b   1.000
_cell.length_c   1.000
_cell.angle_alpha   90.00
_cell.angle_beta   90.00
_cell.angle_gamma   90.00
#
_symmetry.space_group_name_H-M   'P 1'
#
loop_
_entity.id
_entity.type
_entity.pdbx_description
1 polymer ?
#
loop_
_entity_poly.entity_id
_entity_poly.type
_entity_poly.pdbx_seq_one_letter_code
_entity_poly.pdbx_strand_id
1 'polypeptide(L)'
;YKIIYDIKGLDEDSILIYHCNAYLNAAFSYRNLDDIKKEYKKTINKVQWIQDFSRELSISFNSLKLLESNKSNYYNRLKSIRGEKSLPAFVYPFIIKGYKFFKSDSNELDILFHLMEILTFRYYLIGSRAELNSRLSDILRDFNGNVILLRDSLKKKLNDSWYWSDTRIKDFLNGWMYENPVLHYLLWQYEDSLQNKGYQIGNCIIENEQIEHISPQNPPEGEILASGYDVNQENKYNDDFLEKELNCIGNLMLISGSHNASIGNKPFEEKLKTYKSNPILKQQAEIPDFLDAYSKVWKTEHIERRKNAILRFAIPRWSFDSVIVE
;
A
#
# COMPACT_ATOMS: atom_id res chain seq x y z
N TYR A 1 10.59 32.13 -4.33
CA TYR A 1 9.36 32.36 -3.54
C TYR A 1 8.14 31.70 -4.20
N LYS A 2 7.88 31.93 -5.50
CA LYS A 2 6.66 31.43 -6.18
C LYS A 2 6.59 29.89 -6.29
N ILE A 3 7.71 29.18 -6.34
CA ILE A 3 7.78 27.71 -6.44
C ILE A 3 7.39 27.02 -5.13
N ILE A 4 7.69 27.62 -3.99
CA ILE A 4 7.51 27.06 -2.67
C ILE A 4 6.04 26.94 -2.28
N TYR A 5 5.23 27.94 -2.61
CA TYR A 5 3.79 27.97 -2.26
C TYR A 5 2.89 27.11 -3.12
N ASP A 6 3.43 26.53 -4.21
CA ASP A 6 2.64 25.75 -5.17
C ASP A 6 2.67 24.22 -4.89
N ILE A 7 3.44 23.75 -3.89
CA ILE A 7 3.55 22.30 -3.56
C ILE A 7 2.58 21.98 -2.41
N LYS A 8 1.49 21.29 -2.73
CA LYS A 8 0.49 20.91 -1.73
C LYS A 8 1.03 19.82 -0.79
N GLY A 9 0.85 20.02 0.51
CA GLY A 9 1.11 19.00 1.53
C GLY A 9 2.57 18.79 1.94
N LEU A 10 3.51 19.62 1.43
CA LEU A 10 4.90 19.64 1.88
C LEU A 10 5.31 21.06 2.25
N ASP A 11 5.96 21.18 3.40
CA ASP A 11 6.61 22.43 3.82
C ASP A 11 8.07 22.48 3.33
N GLU A 12 8.66 23.66 3.38
CA GLU A 12 10.01 23.92 2.90
C GLU A 12 11.08 23.15 3.68
N ASP A 13 10.89 22.98 4.98
CA ASP A 13 11.80 22.25 5.85
C ASP A 13 11.81 20.77 5.51
N SER A 14 10.65 20.19 5.23
CA SER A 14 10.53 18.80 4.75
C SER A 14 11.26 18.61 3.42
N ILE A 15 11.11 19.53 2.47
CA ILE A 15 11.80 19.45 1.17
C ILE A 15 13.31 19.56 1.34
N LEU A 16 13.78 20.46 2.21
CA LEU A 16 15.18 20.57 2.55
C LEU A 16 15.74 19.28 3.15
N ILE A 17 14.99 18.65 4.07
CA ILE A 17 15.35 17.35 4.65
C ILE A 17 15.46 16.29 3.57
N TYR A 18 14.50 16.19 2.66
CA TYR A 18 14.51 15.19 1.57
C TYR A 18 15.66 15.42 0.60
N HIS A 19 15.96 16.68 0.28
CA HIS A 19 17.13 17.05 -0.53
C HIS A 19 18.44 16.62 0.14
N CYS A 20 18.62 16.94 1.42
CA CYS A 20 19.80 16.55 2.18
C CYS A 20 19.95 15.02 2.25
N ASN A 21 18.87 14.30 2.45
CA ASN A 21 18.87 12.83 2.44
C ASN A 21 19.23 12.27 1.05
N ALA A 22 18.80 12.91 -0.02
CA ALA A 22 19.11 12.47 -1.37
C ALA A 22 20.60 12.68 -1.75
N TYR A 23 21.23 13.77 -1.29
CA TYR A 23 22.51 14.22 -1.82
C TYR A 23 23.64 14.40 -0.81
N LEU A 24 23.35 14.69 0.47
CA LEU A 24 24.38 14.93 1.47
C LEU A 24 24.54 13.76 2.45
N ASN A 25 23.45 13.24 2.97
CA ASN A 25 23.48 12.19 3.99
C ASN A 25 22.27 11.27 3.88
N ALA A 26 22.44 10.16 3.20
CA ALA A 26 21.37 9.17 2.96
C ALA A 26 20.89 8.43 4.23
N ALA A 27 21.32 8.81 5.43
CA ALA A 27 20.92 8.20 6.69
C ALA A 27 19.47 8.55 7.11
N PHE A 28 18.70 9.27 6.29
CA PHE A 28 17.35 9.76 6.61
C PHE A 28 17.32 10.60 7.90
N SER A 29 18.39 11.37 8.10
CA SER A 29 18.56 12.25 9.25
C SER A 29 17.64 13.48 9.14
N TYR A 30 17.13 13.92 10.29
CA TYR A 30 16.47 15.21 10.42
C TYR A 30 17.43 16.35 10.81
N ARG A 31 18.75 16.08 10.88
CA ARG A 31 19.79 17.06 11.23
C ARG A 31 20.37 17.74 10.00
N ASN A 32 19.52 18.11 9.06
CA ASN A 32 19.88 18.72 7.78
C ASN A 32 20.81 19.93 7.90
N LEU A 33 20.60 20.82 8.86
CA LEU A 33 21.46 22.01 9.07
C LEU A 33 22.87 21.62 9.54
N ASP A 34 23.01 20.59 10.35
CA ASP A 34 24.31 20.10 10.81
C ASP A 34 25.07 19.42 9.65
N ASP A 35 24.37 18.66 8.82
CA ASP A 35 24.93 18.04 7.64
C ASP A 35 25.38 19.09 6.61
N ILE A 36 24.55 20.12 6.36
CA ILE A 36 24.92 21.26 5.49
C ILE A 36 26.17 21.97 6.02
N LYS A 37 26.18 22.31 7.32
CA LYS A 37 27.34 22.97 7.95
C LYS A 37 28.61 22.12 7.88
N LYS A 38 28.49 20.81 8.06
CA LYS A 38 29.60 19.86 7.99
C LYS A 38 30.22 19.82 6.60
N GLU A 39 29.39 19.70 5.57
CA GLU A 39 29.85 19.67 4.18
C GLU A 39 30.42 21.03 3.74
N TYR A 40 29.77 22.14 4.11
CA TYR A 40 30.28 23.47 3.86
C TYR A 40 31.66 23.70 4.49
N LYS A 41 31.90 23.23 5.72
CA LYS A 41 33.18 23.38 6.43
C LYS A 41 34.30 22.62 5.74
N LYS A 42 34.05 21.46 5.15
CA LYS A 42 35.02 20.63 4.43
C LYS A 42 35.38 21.20 3.07
N THR A 43 34.51 21.96 2.48
CA THR A 43 34.68 22.48 1.12
C THR A 43 35.73 23.59 1.05
N ILE A 44 36.62 23.50 0.06
CA ILE A 44 37.67 24.51 -0.20
C ILE A 44 37.03 25.76 -0.83
N ASN A 45 36.30 25.60 -1.94
CA ASN A 45 35.62 26.69 -2.66
C ASN A 45 34.20 26.87 -2.16
N LYS A 46 34.03 27.65 -1.10
CA LYS A 46 32.73 27.87 -0.41
C LYS A 46 31.70 28.57 -1.29
N VAL A 47 32.12 29.49 -2.12
CA VAL A 47 31.21 30.23 -3.01
C VAL A 47 30.62 29.29 -4.06
N GLN A 48 31.46 28.49 -4.72
CA GLN A 48 31.00 27.50 -5.69
C GLN A 48 30.08 26.49 -5.05
N TRP A 49 30.43 26.01 -3.85
CA TRP A 49 29.58 25.04 -3.13
C TRP A 49 28.17 25.60 -2.82
N ILE A 50 28.07 26.85 -2.36
CA ILE A 50 26.76 27.50 -2.10
C ILE A 50 25.95 27.61 -3.40
N GLN A 51 26.60 27.99 -4.50
CA GLN A 51 25.91 28.10 -5.81
C GLN A 51 25.39 26.75 -6.28
N ASP A 52 26.22 25.70 -6.19
CA ASP A 52 25.83 24.34 -6.58
C ASP A 52 24.74 23.79 -5.69
N PHE A 53 24.85 23.92 -4.37
CA PHE A 53 23.84 23.51 -3.42
C PHE A 53 22.50 24.22 -3.66
N SER A 54 22.50 25.53 -3.86
CA SER A 54 21.29 26.30 -4.10
C SER A 54 20.62 25.90 -5.43
N ARG A 55 21.41 25.64 -6.48
CA ARG A 55 20.92 25.14 -7.76
C ARG A 55 20.30 23.75 -7.63
N GLU A 56 20.97 22.82 -6.95
CA GLU A 56 20.47 21.45 -6.76
C GLU A 56 19.24 21.42 -5.86
N LEU A 57 19.18 22.25 -4.82
CA LEU A 57 18.00 22.42 -4.00
C LEU A 57 16.79 22.93 -4.82
N SER A 58 17.03 23.92 -5.70
CA SER A 58 15.99 24.41 -6.62
C SER A 58 15.49 23.31 -7.56
N ILE A 59 16.38 22.42 -8.03
CA ILE A 59 15.97 21.24 -8.83
C ILE A 59 15.09 20.30 -8.01
N SER A 60 15.41 20.07 -6.73
CA SER A 60 14.60 19.21 -5.85
C SER A 60 13.19 19.78 -5.65
N PHE A 61 13.05 21.09 -5.44
CA PHE A 61 11.73 21.75 -5.39
C PHE A 61 10.95 21.56 -6.69
N ASN A 62 11.59 21.77 -7.85
CA ASN A 62 10.96 21.58 -9.14
C ASN A 62 10.56 20.11 -9.38
N SER A 63 11.36 19.14 -8.95
CA SER A 63 11.04 17.72 -9.04
C SER A 63 9.77 17.37 -8.29
N LEU A 64 9.60 17.89 -7.08
CA LEU A 64 8.41 17.65 -6.28
C LEU A 64 7.17 18.37 -6.84
N LYS A 65 7.36 19.55 -7.46
CA LYS A 65 6.29 20.22 -8.20
C LYS A 65 5.86 19.41 -9.43
N LEU A 66 6.79 18.87 -10.19
CA LEU A 66 6.50 17.99 -11.33
C LEU A 66 5.78 16.71 -10.86
N LEU A 67 6.12 16.18 -9.69
CA LEU A 67 5.46 15.03 -9.10
C LEU A 67 3.95 15.26 -8.91
N GLU A 68 3.53 16.44 -8.46
CA GLU A 68 2.09 16.74 -8.26
C GLU A 68 1.26 16.65 -9.54
N SER A 69 1.87 16.96 -10.68
CA SER A 69 1.22 16.89 -12.00
C SER A 69 1.44 15.55 -12.71
N ASN A 70 2.13 14.60 -12.08
CA ASN A 70 2.43 13.31 -12.70
C ASN A 70 1.16 12.47 -12.85
N LYS A 71 0.96 11.89 -14.05
CA LYS A 71 -0.22 11.10 -14.42
C LYS A 71 0.06 9.59 -14.47
N SER A 72 1.24 9.16 -14.06
CA SER A 72 1.58 7.74 -14.01
C SER A 72 0.58 6.95 -13.17
N ASN A 73 0.15 5.80 -13.68
CA ASN A 73 -0.70 4.88 -12.92
C ASN A 73 -0.01 4.39 -11.65
N TYR A 74 1.31 4.15 -11.70
CA TYR A 74 2.08 3.74 -10.54
C TYR A 74 2.18 4.83 -9.48
N TYR A 75 2.33 6.10 -9.91
CA TYR A 75 2.29 7.21 -8.97
C TYR A 75 0.91 7.37 -8.31
N ASN A 76 -0.17 7.23 -9.09
CA ASN A 76 -1.52 7.28 -8.56
C ASN A 76 -1.77 6.14 -7.56
N ARG A 77 -1.29 4.93 -7.83
CA ARG A 77 -1.36 3.79 -6.91
C ARG A 77 -0.57 4.06 -5.63
N LEU A 78 0.66 4.57 -5.76
CA LEU A 78 1.50 4.94 -4.61
C LEU A 78 0.78 5.95 -3.69
N LYS A 79 0.13 6.97 -4.26
CA LYS A 79 -0.65 7.96 -3.48
C LYS A 79 -1.86 7.33 -2.80
N SER A 80 -2.54 6.40 -3.44
CA SER A 80 -3.80 5.82 -2.95
C SER A 80 -3.62 4.81 -1.82
N ILE A 81 -2.40 4.35 -1.51
CA ILE A 81 -2.16 3.39 -0.42
C ILE A 81 -2.73 3.87 0.93
N ARG A 82 -2.67 5.17 1.21
CA ARG A 82 -3.22 5.79 2.43
C ARG A 82 -4.21 6.92 2.15
N GLY A 83 -4.86 6.88 1.00
CA GLY A 83 -5.71 7.97 0.54
C GLY A 83 -4.90 9.22 0.19
N GLU A 84 -5.48 10.42 0.38
CA GLU A 84 -4.85 11.69 0.02
C GLU A 84 -3.74 12.15 1.00
N LYS A 85 -3.30 11.30 1.92
CA LYS A 85 -2.20 11.62 2.84
C LYS A 85 -0.88 11.68 2.10
N SER A 86 0.07 12.43 2.65
CA SER A 86 1.44 12.51 2.11
C SER A 86 2.10 11.13 2.05
N LEU A 87 2.99 10.95 1.08
CA LEU A 87 3.82 9.76 0.98
C LEU A 87 4.73 9.62 2.22
N PRO A 88 5.19 8.40 2.56
CA PRO A 88 6.20 8.24 3.59
C PRO A 88 7.48 9.03 3.28
N ALA A 89 8.07 9.64 4.29
CA ALA A 89 9.24 10.51 4.13
C ALA A 89 10.41 9.86 3.37
N PHE A 90 10.60 8.54 3.51
CA PHE A 90 11.68 7.81 2.84
C PHE A 90 11.51 7.72 1.31
N VAL A 91 10.31 7.93 0.79
CA VAL A 91 10.03 7.85 -0.65
C VAL A 91 10.57 9.07 -1.39
N TYR A 92 10.44 10.26 -0.81
CA TYR A 92 10.80 11.51 -1.47
C TYR A 92 12.25 11.62 -1.93
N PRO A 93 13.28 11.19 -1.15
CA PRO A 93 14.66 11.22 -1.61
C PRO A 93 14.92 10.37 -2.87
N PHE A 94 14.26 9.21 -3.00
CA PHE A 94 14.33 8.38 -4.22
C PHE A 94 13.69 9.09 -5.42
N ILE A 95 12.53 9.71 -5.20
CA ILE A 95 11.82 10.46 -6.26
C ILE A 95 12.63 11.67 -6.71
N ILE A 96 13.22 12.44 -5.79
CA ILE A 96 14.08 13.58 -6.12
C ILE A 96 15.28 13.11 -6.98
N LYS A 97 15.94 12.01 -6.60
CA LYS A 97 17.00 11.42 -7.42
C LYS A 97 16.49 10.92 -8.77
N GLY A 98 15.30 10.31 -8.80
CA GLY A 98 14.66 9.85 -10.04
C GLY A 98 14.48 10.98 -11.05
N TYR A 99 13.91 12.10 -10.65
CA TYR A 99 13.73 13.26 -11.53
C TYR A 99 15.05 13.92 -11.98
N LYS A 100 16.15 13.67 -11.28
CA LYS A 100 17.49 14.09 -11.77
C LYS A 100 17.95 13.24 -12.94
N PHE A 101 17.60 11.96 -12.97
CA PHE A 101 18.06 11.00 -13.97
C PHE A 101 17.08 10.78 -15.12
N PHE A 102 15.79 10.92 -14.86
CA PHE A 102 14.73 10.51 -15.77
C PHE A 102 13.85 11.68 -16.18
N LYS A 103 13.26 11.57 -17.37
CA LYS A 103 12.21 12.48 -17.83
C LYS A 103 10.89 12.12 -17.11
N SER A 104 10.00 13.09 -16.97
CA SER A 104 8.73 12.95 -16.23
C SER A 104 7.77 11.89 -16.77
N ASP A 105 7.93 11.50 -18.03
CA ASP A 105 7.11 10.51 -18.75
C ASP A 105 7.89 9.27 -19.18
N SER A 106 9.06 9.03 -18.57
CA SER A 106 9.89 7.90 -18.94
C SER A 106 9.46 6.60 -18.22
N ASN A 107 9.70 5.47 -18.87
CA ASN A 107 9.46 4.15 -18.31
C ASN A 107 10.27 3.91 -17.02
N GLU A 108 11.49 4.44 -16.93
CA GLU A 108 12.32 4.30 -15.74
C GLU A 108 11.73 5.03 -14.52
N LEU A 109 11.05 6.17 -14.75
CA LEU A 109 10.35 6.88 -13.67
C LEU A 109 9.11 6.08 -13.21
N ASP A 110 8.39 5.47 -14.14
CA ASP A 110 7.29 4.57 -13.83
C ASP A 110 7.75 3.35 -13.04
N ILE A 111 8.87 2.75 -13.42
CA ILE A 111 9.50 1.65 -12.66
C ILE A 111 9.86 2.12 -11.26
N LEU A 112 10.45 3.31 -11.11
CA LEU A 112 10.75 3.87 -9.79
C LEU A 112 9.49 4.03 -8.94
N PHE A 113 8.40 4.56 -9.49
CA PHE A 113 7.13 4.68 -8.77
C PHE A 113 6.57 3.32 -8.36
N HIS A 114 6.68 2.30 -9.23
CA HIS A 114 6.26 0.95 -8.90
C HIS A 114 7.10 0.36 -7.74
N LEU A 115 8.41 0.54 -7.75
CA LEU A 115 9.27 0.13 -6.64
C LEU A 115 8.90 0.84 -5.34
N MET A 116 8.59 2.12 -5.40
CA MET A 116 8.15 2.89 -4.22
C MET A 116 6.74 2.50 -3.76
N GLU A 117 5.83 2.11 -4.67
CA GLU A 117 4.53 1.54 -4.33
C GLU A 117 4.69 0.24 -3.53
N ILE A 118 5.49 -0.72 -4.03
CA ILE A 118 5.76 -1.98 -3.35
C ILE A 118 6.36 -1.74 -1.95
N LEU A 119 7.36 -0.87 -1.86
CA LEU A 119 8.02 -0.54 -0.61
C LEU A 119 7.06 0.10 0.40
N THR A 120 6.22 1.04 -0.06
CA THR A 120 5.22 1.73 0.77
C THR A 120 4.12 0.78 1.24
N PHE A 121 3.64 -0.10 0.36
CA PHE A 121 2.68 -1.13 0.73
C PHE A 121 3.22 -2.03 1.85
N ARG A 122 4.44 -2.56 1.69
CA ARG A 122 5.11 -3.39 2.70
C ARG A 122 5.27 -2.64 4.03
N TYR A 123 5.69 -1.37 3.96
CA TYR A 123 5.87 -0.54 5.14
C TYR A 123 4.59 -0.41 5.96
N TYR A 124 3.45 -0.12 5.32
CA TYR A 124 2.18 0.04 6.02
C TYR A 124 1.52 -1.29 6.39
N LEU A 125 1.66 -2.33 5.57
CA LEU A 125 1.15 -3.67 5.88
C LEU A 125 1.76 -4.21 7.19
N ILE A 126 3.08 -4.10 7.32
CA ILE A 126 3.82 -4.63 8.48
C ILE A 126 3.63 -3.73 9.70
N GLY A 127 3.48 -2.41 9.50
CA GLY A 127 3.30 -1.44 10.58
C GLY A 127 4.45 -1.44 11.60
N SER A 128 5.59 -2.05 11.27
CA SER A 128 6.71 -2.22 12.17
C SER A 128 7.42 -0.89 12.42
N ARG A 129 7.82 -0.66 13.67
CA ARG A 129 8.77 0.39 14.05
C ARG A 129 10.22 0.01 13.75
N ALA A 130 10.46 -1.16 13.14
CA ALA A 130 11.79 -1.53 12.70
C ALA A 130 12.33 -0.50 11.72
N GLU A 131 13.59 -0.15 11.86
CA GLU A 131 14.24 0.93 11.13
C GLU A 131 14.41 0.61 9.63
N LEU A 132 13.33 0.78 8.86
CA LEU A 132 13.40 0.68 7.41
C LEU A 132 14.41 1.68 6.83
N ASN A 133 14.48 2.88 7.38
CA ASN A 133 15.36 3.95 6.92
C ASN A 133 16.84 3.51 6.93
N SER A 134 17.30 2.84 7.99
CA SER A 134 18.69 2.35 8.06
C SER A 134 18.99 1.31 6.97
N ARG A 135 17.98 0.53 6.58
CA ARG A 135 18.10 -0.46 5.50
C ARG A 135 18.15 0.17 4.12
N LEU A 136 17.47 1.30 3.95
CA LEU A 136 17.41 2.02 2.68
C LEU A 136 18.59 2.98 2.47
N SER A 137 19.33 3.31 3.52
CA SER A 137 20.41 4.31 3.48
C SER A 137 21.46 4.02 2.41
N ASP A 138 22.01 2.81 2.41
CA ASP A 138 23.03 2.41 1.42
C ASP A 138 22.44 2.40 0.01
N ILE A 139 21.22 1.87 -0.15
CA ILE A 139 20.53 1.79 -1.44
C ILE A 139 20.28 3.20 -2.01
N LEU A 140 19.82 4.13 -1.18
CA LEU A 140 19.58 5.51 -1.59
C LEU A 140 20.90 6.21 -1.99
N ARG A 141 21.97 6.01 -1.21
CA ARG A 141 23.31 6.57 -1.52
C ARG A 141 23.80 6.09 -2.88
N ASP A 142 23.69 4.78 -3.11
CA ASP A 142 24.26 4.13 -4.28
C ASP A 142 23.37 4.22 -5.54
N PHE A 143 22.10 4.67 -5.39
CA PHE A 143 21.19 4.87 -6.51
C PHE A 143 21.71 5.98 -7.45
N ASN A 144 22.04 5.58 -8.66
CA ASN A 144 22.68 6.41 -9.70
C ASN A 144 21.86 6.51 -11.00
N GLY A 145 20.55 6.19 -10.95
CA GLY A 145 19.67 6.19 -12.12
C GLY A 145 19.48 4.81 -12.78
N ASN A 146 20.11 3.77 -12.25
CA ASN A 146 19.85 2.41 -12.73
C ASN A 146 18.72 1.77 -11.91
N VAL A 147 17.52 1.69 -12.49
CA VAL A 147 16.31 1.15 -11.81
C VAL A 147 16.35 -0.37 -11.64
N ILE A 148 17.09 -1.10 -12.49
CA ILE A 148 17.29 -2.54 -12.37
C ILE A 148 18.15 -2.83 -11.12
N LEU A 149 19.28 -2.15 -11.01
CA LEU A 149 20.15 -2.26 -9.83
C LEU A 149 19.43 -1.81 -8.56
N LEU A 150 18.58 -0.77 -8.64
CA LEU A 150 17.75 -0.34 -7.52
C LEU A 150 16.79 -1.46 -7.08
N ARG A 151 16.04 -2.06 -8.03
CA ARG A 151 15.14 -3.19 -7.77
C ARG A 151 15.88 -4.35 -7.09
N ASP A 152 17.00 -4.76 -7.66
CA ASP A 152 17.75 -5.93 -7.17
C ASP A 152 18.35 -5.66 -5.77
N SER A 153 18.81 -4.43 -5.53
CA SER A 153 19.30 -4.00 -4.23
C SER A 153 18.21 -3.96 -3.17
N LEU A 154 17.02 -3.43 -3.51
CA LEU A 154 15.84 -3.44 -2.63
C LEU A 154 15.41 -4.87 -2.33
N LYS A 155 15.26 -5.71 -3.36
CA LYS A 155 14.88 -7.12 -3.20
C LYS A 155 15.86 -7.85 -2.28
N LYS A 156 17.16 -7.79 -2.57
CA LYS A 156 18.19 -8.43 -1.76
C LYS A 156 18.15 -7.94 -0.31
N LYS A 157 18.20 -6.63 -0.09
CA LYS A 157 18.30 -6.04 1.25
C LYS A 157 17.09 -6.32 2.13
N LEU A 158 15.91 -6.33 1.55
CA LEU A 158 14.66 -6.55 2.29
C LEU A 158 14.37 -8.04 2.52
N ASN A 159 14.72 -8.93 1.59
CA ASN A 159 14.59 -10.37 1.80
C ASN A 159 15.61 -10.93 2.79
N ASP A 160 16.82 -10.35 2.87
CA ASP A 160 17.82 -10.68 3.89
C ASP A 160 17.38 -10.22 5.30
N SER A 161 16.35 -9.37 5.38
CA SER A 161 15.78 -8.86 6.62
C SER A 161 14.52 -9.62 6.99
N TRP A 162 14.52 -10.26 8.13
CA TRP A 162 13.36 -10.99 8.65
C TRP A 162 12.07 -10.15 8.64
N TYR A 163 12.14 -8.86 8.96
CA TYR A 163 10.96 -7.99 9.05
C TYR A 163 10.31 -7.64 7.70
N TRP A 164 11.08 -7.59 6.62
CA TRP A 164 10.64 -7.00 5.35
C TRP A 164 10.61 -8.02 4.21
N SER A 165 10.87 -9.31 4.53
CA SER A 165 10.94 -10.40 3.55
C SER A 165 9.58 -10.73 2.93
N ASP A 166 9.60 -11.39 1.76
CA ASP A 166 8.41 -11.90 1.09
C ASP A 166 7.64 -12.89 1.99
N THR A 167 8.34 -13.70 2.78
CA THR A 167 7.73 -14.59 3.78
C THR A 167 6.94 -13.78 4.80
N ARG A 168 7.51 -12.69 5.32
CA ARG A 168 6.84 -11.85 6.31
C ARG A 168 5.61 -11.15 5.73
N ILE A 169 5.68 -10.68 4.48
CA ILE A 169 4.50 -10.13 3.77
C ILE A 169 3.37 -11.17 3.71
N LYS A 170 3.71 -12.41 3.36
CA LYS A 170 2.74 -13.52 3.33
C LYS A 170 2.12 -13.76 4.71
N ASP A 171 2.91 -13.76 5.77
CA ASP A 171 2.43 -13.97 7.14
C ASP A 171 1.42 -12.88 7.55
N PHE A 172 1.74 -11.60 7.28
CA PHE A 172 0.83 -10.50 7.59
C PHE A 172 -0.48 -10.57 6.78
N LEU A 173 -0.40 -10.88 5.49
CA LEU A 173 -1.58 -11.04 4.64
C LEU A 173 -2.45 -12.22 5.05
N ASN A 174 -1.88 -13.27 5.64
CA ASN A 174 -2.62 -14.43 6.19
C ASN A 174 -3.27 -14.16 7.54
N GLY A 175 -2.82 -13.13 8.26
CA GLY A 175 -3.26 -12.83 9.60
C GLY A 175 -4.45 -11.88 9.67
N TRP A 176 -4.49 -11.15 10.77
CA TRP A 176 -5.49 -10.11 11.04
C TRP A 176 -5.31 -8.92 10.10
N MET A 177 -6.31 -8.71 9.22
CA MET A 177 -6.27 -7.61 8.23
C MET A 177 -7.25 -6.48 8.54
N TYR A 178 -8.27 -6.72 9.36
CA TYR A 178 -9.20 -5.65 9.77
C TYR A 178 -8.44 -4.53 10.47
N GLU A 179 -8.72 -3.28 10.13
CA GLU A 179 -7.98 -2.07 10.56
C GLU A 179 -6.54 -1.94 10.04
N ASN A 180 -6.04 -2.90 9.24
CA ASN A 180 -4.72 -2.72 8.63
C ASN A 180 -4.75 -1.54 7.65
N PRO A 181 -3.78 -0.61 7.73
CA PRO A 181 -3.77 0.61 6.91
C PRO A 181 -3.80 0.39 5.40
N VAL A 182 -3.42 -0.80 4.91
CA VAL A 182 -3.43 -1.12 3.47
C VAL A 182 -4.68 -1.87 3.02
N LEU A 183 -5.59 -2.22 3.93
CA LEU A 183 -6.73 -3.09 3.61
C LEU A 183 -7.60 -2.52 2.49
N HIS A 184 -8.03 -1.27 2.60
CA HIS A 184 -8.84 -0.61 1.57
C HIS A 184 -8.12 -0.60 0.22
N TYR A 185 -6.86 -0.19 0.20
CA TYR A 185 -6.05 -0.18 -1.01
C TYR A 185 -5.90 -1.57 -1.62
N LEU A 186 -5.61 -2.59 -0.80
CA LEU A 186 -5.49 -3.97 -1.25
C LEU A 186 -6.79 -4.47 -1.90
N LEU A 187 -7.94 -4.24 -1.25
CA LEU A 187 -9.24 -4.67 -1.77
C LEU A 187 -9.62 -3.93 -3.05
N TRP A 188 -9.27 -2.66 -3.20
CA TRP A 188 -9.44 -1.92 -4.46
C TRP A 188 -8.56 -2.46 -5.59
N GLN A 189 -7.30 -2.80 -5.30
CA GLN A 189 -6.41 -3.42 -6.29
C GLN A 189 -6.89 -4.84 -6.67
N TYR A 190 -7.44 -5.56 -5.71
CA TYR A 190 -8.06 -6.87 -5.97
C TYR A 190 -9.30 -6.73 -6.85
N GLU A 191 -10.18 -5.78 -6.54
CA GLU A 191 -11.35 -5.45 -7.36
C GLU A 191 -10.96 -5.13 -8.82
N ASP A 192 -9.93 -4.28 -9.01
CA ASP A 192 -9.42 -3.94 -10.36
C ASP A 192 -8.93 -5.19 -11.10
N SER A 193 -8.34 -6.15 -10.40
CA SER A 193 -7.88 -7.41 -10.98
C SER A 193 -9.00 -8.35 -11.41
N LEU A 194 -10.19 -8.23 -10.80
CA LEU A 194 -11.38 -9.00 -11.14
C LEU A 194 -12.15 -8.45 -12.34
N GLN A 195 -11.83 -7.23 -12.79
CA GLN A 195 -12.48 -6.62 -13.94
C GLN A 195 -12.12 -7.34 -15.25
N ASN A 196 -13.01 -7.28 -16.20
CA ASN A 196 -12.75 -7.78 -17.55
C ASN A 196 -11.62 -6.98 -18.22
N LYS A 197 -10.85 -7.64 -19.08
CA LYS A 197 -9.81 -6.96 -19.88
C LYS A 197 -10.40 -5.78 -20.65
N GLY A 198 -9.76 -4.61 -20.51
CA GLY A 198 -10.19 -3.35 -21.13
C GLY A 198 -11.08 -2.48 -20.25
N TYR A 199 -11.51 -2.95 -19.08
CA TYR A 199 -12.20 -2.17 -18.08
C TYR A 199 -11.24 -1.85 -16.93
N GLN A 200 -11.19 -0.60 -16.53
CA GLN A 200 -10.48 -0.14 -15.35
C GLN A 200 -11.49 0.53 -14.42
N ILE A 201 -11.44 0.23 -13.16
CA ILE A 201 -12.32 0.85 -12.16
C ILE A 201 -12.00 2.34 -12.03
N GLY A 202 -10.74 2.70 -12.25
CA GLY A 202 -10.25 4.07 -12.36
C GLY A 202 -10.69 4.99 -11.23
N ASN A 203 -11.79 5.69 -11.48
CA ASN A 203 -12.37 6.67 -10.55
C ASN A 203 -13.66 6.18 -9.88
N CYS A 204 -13.87 4.87 -9.74
CA CYS A 204 -15.02 4.37 -9.00
C CYS A 204 -14.93 4.85 -7.55
N ILE A 205 -15.94 5.57 -7.13
CA ILE A 205 -16.09 6.06 -5.76
C ILE A 205 -17.30 5.37 -5.16
N ILE A 206 -17.09 4.70 -4.04
CA ILE A 206 -18.19 4.16 -3.24
C ILE A 206 -18.51 5.18 -2.16
N GLU A 207 -19.75 5.66 -2.15
CA GLU A 207 -20.20 6.60 -1.13
C GLU A 207 -20.17 5.94 0.26
N ASN A 208 -19.53 6.61 1.23
CA ASN A 208 -19.32 6.09 2.57
C ASN A 208 -18.74 4.67 2.56
N GLU A 209 -17.63 4.47 1.84
CA GLU A 209 -16.95 3.19 1.76
C GLU A 209 -16.69 2.58 3.14
N GLN A 210 -17.05 1.33 3.30
CA GLN A 210 -16.89 0.56 4.53
C GLN A 210 -16.30 -0.83 4.22
N ILE A 211 -15.81 -1.47 5.27
CA ILE A 211 -15.40 -2.88 5.23
C ILE A 211 -16.55 -3.71 5.79
N GLU A 212 -17.06 -4.61 4.98
CA GLU A 212 -18.05 -5.62 5.35
C GLU A 212 -17.34 -6.87 5.88
N HIS A 213 -17.84 -7.39 7.00
CA HIS A 213 -17.57 -8.74 7.47
C HIS A 213 -18.65 -9.69 6.93
N ILE A 214 -18.27 -10.62 6.05
CA ILE A 214 -19.19 -11.60 5.47
C ILE A 214 -19.80 -12.45 6.59
N SER A 215 -18.97 -13.02 7.48
CA SER A 215 -19.38 -13.46 8.80
C SER A 215 -19.47 -12.25 9.72
N PRO A 216 -20.66 -11.88 10.23
CA PRO A 216 -20.81 -10.67 11.01
C PRO A 216 -20.00 -10.69 12.31
N GLN A 217 -19.48 -9.54 12.73
CA GLN A 217 -18.74 -9.43 14.01
C GLN A 217 -19.63 -9.72 15.22
N ASN A 218 -20.91 -9.31 15.16
CA ASN A 218 -21.88 -9.46 16.24
C ASN A 218 -23.15 -10.11 15.68
N PRO A 219 -23.13 -11.42 15.39
CA PRO A 219 -24.30 -12.10 14.84
C PRO A 219 -25.45 -12.13 15.86
N PRO A 220 -26.71 -12.08 15.41
CA PRO A 220 -27.84 -12.29 16.29
C PRO A 220 -27.77 -13.65 16.98
N GLU A 221 -28.36 -13.74 18.17
CA GLU A 221 -28.42 -14.99 18.94
C GLU A 221 -29.07 -16.11 18.12
N GLY A 222 -28.43 -17.27 18.03
CA GLY A 222 -28.88 -18.41 17.22
C GLY A 222 -28.45 -18.40 15.74
N GLU A 223 -28.03 -17.27 15.19
CA GLU A 223 -27.61 -17.13 13.79
C GLU A 223 -26.33 -17.90 13.44
N ILE A 224 -25.39 -17.98 14.37
CA ILE A 224 -24.10 -18.63 14.19
C ILE A 224 -24.26 -20.07 13.74
N LEU A 225 -25.16 -20.83 14.40
CA LEU A 225 -25.44 -22.24 14.06
C LEU A 225 -26.08 -22.38 12.67
N ALA A 226 -27.04 -21.50 12.34
CA ALA A 226 -27.72 -21.52 11.05
C ALA A 226 -26.76 -21.21 9.88
N SER A 227 -25.76 -20.37 10.12
CA SER A 227 -24.74 -20.01 9.13
C SER A 227 -23.61 -21.03 9.01
N GLY A 228 -23.54 -22.01 9.91
CA GLY A 228 -22.56 -23.10 9.89
C GLY A 228 -21.16 -22.72 10.39
N TYR A 229 -21.05 -21.65 11.18
CA TYR A 229 -19.81 -21.25 11.82
C TYR A 229 -19.46 -22.15 13.00
N ASP A 230 -18.17 -22.28 13.29
CA ASP A 230 -17.69 -22.97 14.49
C ASP A 230 -18.02 -22.14 15.73
N VAL A 231 -18.71 -22.77 16.68
CA VAL A 231 -19.16 -22.14 17.92
C VAL A 231 -18.72 -22.90 19.15
N ASN A 232 -18.59 -22.18 20.26
CA ASN A 232 -18.34 -22.77 21.57
C ASN A 232 -19.66 -23.27 22.23
N GLN A 233 -19.56 -23.73 23.48
CA GLN A 233 -20.71 -24.25 24.24
C GLN A 233 -21.80 -23.20 24.52
N GLU A 234 -21.48 -21.92 24.42
CA GLU A 234 -22.41 -20.79 24.59
C GLU A 234 -23.02 -20.29 23.26
N ASN A 235 -22.83 -21.03 22.15
CA ASN A 235 -23.22 -20.62 20.79
C ASN A 235 -22.56 -19.32 20.30
N LYS A 236 -21.38 -18.99 20.81
CA LYS A 236 -20.54 -17.88 20.33
C LYS A 236 -19.44 -18.43 19.44
N TYR A 237 -18.89 -17.58 18.58
CA TYR A 237 -17.70 -17.95 17.83
C TYR A 237 -16.64 -18.51 18.79
N ASN A 238 -15.98 -19.61 18.40
CA ASN A 238 -14.86 -20.12 19.16
C ASN A 238 -13.63 -19.21 19.02
N ASP A 239 -12.64 -19.39 19.90
CA ASP A 239 -11.45 -18.54 19.92
C ASP A 239 -10.63 -18.65 18.62
N ASP A 240 -10.53 -19.86 18.04
CA ASP A 240 -9.83 -20.06 16.76
C ASP A 240 -10.46 -19.27 15.63
N PHE A 241 -11.80 -19.23 15.53
CA PHE A 241 -12.50 -18.44 14.52
C PHE A 241 -12.27 -16.94 14.73
N LEU A 242 -12.34 -16.47 15.96
CA LEU A 242 -12.12 -15.06 16.30
C LEU A 242 -10.70 -14.61 15.95
N GLU A 243 -9.71 -15.43 16.24
CA GLU A 243 -8.30 -15.10 16.02
C GLU A 243 -7.86 -15.22 14.57
N LYS A 244 -8.35 -16.23 13.85
CA LYS A 244 -7.81 -16.59 12.53
C LYS A 244 -8.71 -16.22 11.36
N GLU A 245 -10.05 -16.25 11.54
CA GLU A 245 -10.97 -16.19 10.41
C GLU A 245 -11.79 -14.90 10.36
N LEU A 246 -12.30 -14.43 11.49
CA LEU A 246 -13.24 -13.30 11.52
C LEU A 246 -12.68 -12.06 10.85
N ASN A 247 -11.42 -11.71 11.16
CA ASN A 247 -10.75 -10.50 10.70
C ASN A 247 -9.69 -10.77 9.62
N CYS A 248 -9.65 -11.96 9.03
CA CYS A 248 -8.78 -12.26 7.91
C CYS A 248 -9.34 -11.71 6.60
N ILE A 249 -8.47 -11.51 5.62
CA ILE A 249 -8.83 -10.92 4.32
C ILE A 249 -9.90 -11.73 3.56
N GLY A 250 -10.02 -13.04 3.83
CA GLY A 250 -11.03 -13.91 3.22
C GLY A 250 -12.45 -13.58 3.66
N ASN A 251 -12.63 -13.00 4.84
CA ASN A 251 -13.91 -12.61 5.41
C ASN A 251 -14.25 -11.12 5.23
N LEU A 252 -13.38 -10.33 4.60
CA LEU A 252 -13.51 -8.88 4.48
C LEU A 252 -13.69 -8.46 3.02
N MET A 253 -14.57 -7.49 2.75
CA MET A 253 -14.74 -6.90 1.43
C MET A 253 -15.16 -5.44 1.50
N LEU A 254 -15.02 -4.72 0.39
CA LEU A 254 -15.53 -3.35 0.25
C LEU A 254 -17.04 -3.36 0.03
N ILE A 255 -17.71 -2.40 0.65
CA ILE A 255 -19.16 -2.19 0.53
C ILE A 255 -19.50 -0.70 0.68
N SER A 256 -20.61 -0.25 0.12
CA SER A 256 -21.13 1.09 0.41
C SER A 256 -21.79 1.14 1.79
N GLY A 257 -21.74 2.30 2.45
CA GLY A 257 -22.37 2.48 3.76
C GLY A 257 -23.87 2.20 3.75
N SER A 258 -24.60 2.58 2.68
CA SER A 258 -26.02 2.31 2.52
C SER A 258 -26.29 0.80 2.40
N HIS A 259 -25.50 0.08 1.63
CA HIS A 259 -25.65 -1.38 1.48
C HIS A 259 -25.32 -2.08 2.80
N ASN A 260 -24.21 -1.70 3.44
CA ASN A 260 -23.80 -2.25 4.74
C ASN A 260 -24.89 -2.05 5.81
N ALA A 261 -25.46 -0.85 5.90
CA ALA A 261 -26.56 -0.57 6.82
C ALA A 261 -27.80 -1.43 6.55
N SER A 262 -28.08 -1.78 5.29
CA SER A 262 -29.23 -2.61 4.91
C SER A 262 -29.07 -4.08 5.25
N ILE A 263 -27.85 -4.61 5.21
CA ILE A 263 -27.55 -6.02 5.51
C ILE A 263 -27.09 -6.24 6.95
N GLY A 264 -26.32 -5.33 7.52
CA GLY A 264 -25.88 -5.36 8.91
C GLY A 264 -25.40 -6.74 9.37
N ASN A 265 -25.88 -7.16 10.53
CA ASN A 265 -25.58 -8.48 11.10
C ASN A 265 -26.54 -9.59 10.64
N LYS A 266 -27.18 -9.45 9.47
CA LYS A 266 -28.10 -10.46 8.94
C LYS A 266 -27.43 -11.80 8.71
N PRO A 267 -28.24 -12.91 8.68
CA PRO A 267 -27.77 -14.22 8.30
C PRO A 267 -27.07 -14.22 6.94
N PHE A 268 -26.08 -15.08 6.78
CA PHE A 268 -25.34 -15.17 5.53
C PHE A 268 -26.25 -15.42 4.31
N GLU A 269 -27.28 -16.27 4.45
CA GLU A 269 -28.24 -16.53 3.36
C GLU A 269 -28.93 -15.24 2.87
N GLU A 270 -29.26 -14.32 3.76
CA GLU A 270 -29.86 -13.04 3.40
C GLU A 270 -28.85 -12.09 2.77
N LYS A 271 -27.62 -12.02 3.33
CA LYS A 271 -26.51 -11.27 2.75
C LYS A 271 -26.19 -11.76 1.33
N LEU A 272 -26.15 -13.09 1.13
CA LEU A 272 -25.88 -13.72 -0.15
C LEU A 272 -26.92 -13.33 -1.23
N LYS A 273 -28.20 -13.20 -0.87
CA LYS A 273 -29.24 -12.72 -1.80
C LYS A 273 -28.91 -11.34 -2.33
N THR A 274 -28.48 -10.43 -1.45
CA THR A 274 -28.10 -9.06 -1.83
C THR A 274 -26.82 -9.04 -2.67
N TYR A 275 -25.82 -9.82 -2.32
CA TYR A 275 -24.59 -9.93 -3.12
C TYR A 275 -24.84 -10.44 -4.55
N LYS A 276 -25.83 -11.31 -4.73
CA LYS A 276 -26.23 -11.84 -6.04
C LYS A 276 -27.11 -10.90 -6.85
N SER A 277 -28.04 -10.20 -6.19
CA SER A 277 -29.09 -9.46 -6.89
C SER A 277 -28.63 -8.11 -7.43
N ASN A 278 -27.70 -7.46 -6.76
CA ASN A 278 -27.20 -6.14 -7.17
C ASN A 278 -25.76 -5.90 -6.68
N PRO A 279 -24.79 -6.68 -7.16
CA PRO A 279 -23.41 -6.47 -6.79
C PRO A 279 -22.87 -5.19 -7.43
N ILE A 280 -22.44 -4.24 -6.60
CA ILE A 280 -21.74 -3.03 -7.08
C ILE A 280 -20.31 -3.39 -7.52
N LEU A 281 -19.69 -4.29 -6.77
CA LEU A 281 -18.31 -4.72 -7.00
C LEU A 281 -18.24 -6.21 -7.38
N LYS A 282 -17.20 -6.56 -8.16
CA LYS A 282 -16.91 -7.95 -8.52
C LYS A 282 -16.59 -8.82 -7.32
N GLN A 283 -15.89 -8.25 -6.31
CA GLN A 283 -15.62 -8.95 -5.06
C GLN A 283 -16.88 -9.30 -4.25
N GLN A 284 -18.01 -8.64 -4.49
CA GLN A 284 -19.33 -9.06 -3.96
C GLN A 284 -19.92 -10.16 -4.83
N ALA A 285 -19.83 -10.00 -6.15
CA ALA A 285 -20.38 -10.96 -7.11
C ALA A 285 -19.68 -12.32 -7.06
N GLU A 286 -18.40 -12.38 -6.68
CA GLU A 286 -17.59 -13.61 -6.60
C GLU A 286 -17.93 -14.50 -5.37
N ILE A 287 -18.59 -13.96 -4.33
CA ILE A 287 -18.84 -14.70 -3.09
C ILE A 287 -19.50 -16.08 -3.35
N PRO A 288 -20.50 -16.19 -4.24
CA PRO A 288 -21.08 -17.49 -4.59
C PRO A 288 -20.09 -18.53 -5.15
N ASP A 289 -19.01 -18.08 -5.81
CA ASP A 289 -18.05 -18.97 -6.47
C ASP A 289 -17.17 -19.73 -5.46
N PHE A 290 -17.11 -19.27 -4.23
CA PHE A 290 -16.38 -19.92 -3.14
C PHE A 290 -17.23 -20.96 -2.40
N LEU A 291 -18.55 -20.97 -2.60
CA LEU A 291 -19.45 -21.88 -1.92
C LEU A 291 -19.45 -23.27 -2.55
N ASP A 292 -19.75 -24.30 -1.76
CA ASP A 292 -20.11 -25.60 -2.28
C ASP A 292 -21.47 -25.56 -3.00
N ALA A 293 -21.71 -26.48 -3.93
CA ALA A 293 -22.94 -26.52 -4.68
C ALA A 293 -24.16 -26.54 -3.74
N TYR A 294 -25.08 -25.57 -3.96
CA TYR A 294 -26.30 -25.37 -3.15
C TYR A 294 -26.08 -24.93 -1.69
N SER A 295 -24.85 -24.64 -1.29
CA SER A 295 -24.57 -24.16 0.04
C SER A 295 -25.15 -22.75 0.27
N LYS A 296 -25.73 -22.55 1.45
CA LYS A 296 -26.25 -21.27 1.94
C LYS A 296 -25.54 -20.82 3.22
N VAL A 297 -24.44 -21.46 3.55
CA VAL A 297 -23.64 -21.18 4.73
C VAL A 297 -22.26 -20.72 4.33
N TRP A 298 -21.66 -19.85 5.14
CA TRP A 298 -20.32 -19.34 4.98
C TRP A 298 -19.44 -19.88 6.10
N LYS A 299 -18.61 -20.88 5.79
CA LYS A 299 -17.79 -21.60 6.75
C LYS A 299 -16.33 -21.21 6.60
N THR A 300 -15.51 -21.63 7.56
CA THR A 300 -14.04 -21.50 7.54
C THR A 300 -13.45 -21.91 6.19
N GLU A 301 -13.88 -23.02 5.61
CA GLU A 301 -13.40 -23.52 4.31
C GLU A 301 -13.64 -22.51 3.16
N HIS A 302 -14.78 -21.82 3.16
CA HIS A 302 -15.13 -20.81 2.15
C HIS A 302 -14.30 -19.54 2.36
N ILE A 303 -14.10 -19.12 3.61
CA ILE A 303 -13.22 -18.02 4.00
C ILE A 303 -11.80 -18.31 3.52
N GLU A 304 -11.30 -19.51 3.77
CA GLU A 304 -9.97 -19.96 3.35
C GLU A 304 -9.82 -19.98 1.82
N ARG A 305 -10.83 -20.47 1.09
CA ARG A 305 -10.80 -20.47 -0.39
C ARG A 305 -10.67 -19.04 -0.92
N ARG A 306 -11.47 -18.10 -0.40
CA ARG A 306 -11.42 -16.70 -0.80
C ARG A 306 -10.12 -16.04 -0.36
N LYS A 307 -9.67 -16.27 0.88
CA LYS A 307 -8.36 -15.80 1.38
C LYS A 307 -7.25 -16.23 0.42
N ASN A 308 -7.21 -17.49 0.05
CA ASN A 308 -6.23 -18.03 -0.88
C ASN A 308 -6.31 -17.41 -2.30
N ALA A 309 -7.50 -17.05 -2.78
CA ALA A 309 -7.67 -16.34 -4.05
C ALA A 309 -7.04 -14.93 -3.98
N ILE A 310 -7.34 -14.18 -2.92
CA ILE A 310 -6.77 -12.85 -2.70
C ILE A 310 -5.24 -12.91 -2.51
N LEU A 311 -4.73 -13.92 -1.78
CA LEU A 311 -3.29 -14.10 -1.59
C LEU A 311 -2.56 -14.43 -2.89
N ARG A 312 -3.14 -15.26 -3.77
CA ARG A 312 -2.57 -15.52 -5.10
C ARG A 312 -2.46 -14.26 -5.96
N PHE A 313 -3.34 -13.29 -5.77
CA PHE A 313 -3.21 -11.98 -6.38
C PHE A 313 -2.16 -11.11 -5.67
N ALA A 314 -2.26 -10.98 -4.34
CA ALA A 314 -1.54 -9.99 -3.56
C ALA A 314 -0.02 -10.27 -3.45
N ILE A 315 0.36 -11.53 -3.25
CA ILE A 315 1.77 -11.89 -3.04
C ILE A 315 2.63 -11.55 -4.26
N PRO A 316 2.28 -11.98 -5.48
CA PRO A 316 3.03 -11.58 -6.67
C PRO A 316 2.96 -10.07 -6.93
N ARG A 317 1.81 -9.44 -6.70
CA ARG A 317 1.55 -8.03 -7.01
C ARG A 317 2.50 -7.07 -6.27
N TRP A 318 2.83 -7.37 -5.00
CA TRP A 318 3.74 -6.56 -4.20
C TRP A 318 5.09 -7.24 -3.94
N SER A 319 5.47 -8.17 -4.80
CA SER A 319 6.84 -8.67 -4.92
C SER A 319 7.67 -7.74 -5.80
N PHE A 320 8.96 -7.57 -5.48
CA PHE A 320 9.88 -6.86 -6.37
C PHE A 320 10.08 -7.56 -7.73
N ASP A 321 9.72 -8.85 -7.83
CA ASP A 321 9.72 -9.60 -9.09
C ASP A 321 8.60 -9.19 -10.06
N SER A 322 7.55 -8.50 -9.57
CA SER A 322 6.50 -7.95 -10.43
C SER A 322 6.97 -6.77 -11.29
N VAL A 323 8.10 -6.18 -10.95
CA VAL A 323 8.66 -5.04 -11.67
C VAL A 323 9.40 -5.55 -12.90
N ILE A 324 8.69 -5.57 -14.03
CA ILE A 324 9.25 -5.95 -15.34
C ILE A 324 10.04 -4.75 -15.87
N VAL A 325 11.28 -5.00 -16.27
CA VAL A 325 12.13 -4.02 -16.94
C VAL A 325 12.36 -4.58 -18.34
N GLU A 326 11.64 -4.02 -19.31
CA GLU A 326 11.84 -4.33 -20.74
C GLU A 326 13.07 -3.61 -21.30
#